data_c3590c1e0745715686d80c93710af83e
#
_entry.id   c3590c1e0745715686d80c93710af83e
#
_cell.length_a   1.000
_cell.length_b   1.000
_cell.length_c   1.000
_cell.angle_alpha   90.00
_cell.angle_beta   90.00
_cell.angle_gamma   90.00
#
_symmetry.space_group_name_H-M   'P 1'
#
loop_
_entity.id
_entity.type
_entity.pdbx_description
1 polymer ?
#
loop_
_entity_poly.entity_id
_entity_poly.type
_entity_poly.pdbx_seq_one_letter_code
_entity_poly.pdbx_strand_id
1 'polypeptide(L)'
;PIKSSAASDVYKRQSFREETNFLAEAKNLNDFYEFHKSVHGVTCPKSYLDLCTEHVVVMDYVDGISIADPERLVAEGYDLEKIGAAIVEDYSTQVLDDGFFHADPHAGNIILKDGIVYFIDLGMVGRMSSHDRGIVKDMIFAVAEGDVPKLKDSLMRFAVTRGDSAELDHSAFLSDLDFIVADFAGLDLKDLDIGEFLTSLLNLARKNDVELPSVVTMFARGMVTLEGLLTEYMPNVNMIQIIQTHIKNEKSTYARMREMSRDFAASSYRAAKGSLEAAEYLGLASRMLTRGQLKVNTQIMSSDKALRQLGGIIDRMSMAIVIAGLFIGSSVVYYARIEPVVFGIPVIGFMGYVSALVLALMLGRNIWLNSHGGKH
;
A
#
# COMPACT_ATOMS: atom_id res chain seq x y z
N PRO A 1 15.40 8.78 -45.70
CA PRO A 1 14.03 8.76 -45.14
C PRO A 1 13.43 7.36 -45.00
N ILE A 2 14.17 6.25 -45.24
CA ILE A 2 13.62 4.87 -45.16
C ILE A 2 13.81 4.21 -43.77
N LYS A 3 14.67 4.75 -42.91
CA LYS A 3 14.96 4.17 -41.57
C LYS A 3 13.84 4.39 -40.56
N SER A 4 13.02 5.42 -40.70
CA SER A 4 11.88 5.72 -39.79
C SER A 4 10.70 4.75 -39.96
N SER A 5 10.46 4.25 -41.17
CA SER A 5 9.37 3.32 -41.48
C SER A 5 9.63 1.92 -40.88
N ALA A 6 10.86 1.42 -40.97
CA ALA A 6 11.20 0.08 -40.47
C ALA A 6 11.15 -0.02 -38.92
N ALA A 7 11.57 1.03 -38.22
CA ALA A 7 11.46 1.09 -36.76
C ALA A 7 9.99 1.17 -36.29
N SER A 8 9.17 1.97 -36.99
CA SER A 8 7.73 2.06 -36.76
C SER A 8 7.01 0.73 -37.04
N ASP A 9 7.41 0.00 -38.10
CA ASP A 9 6.85 -1.30 -38.44
C ASP A 9 7.28 -2.42 -37.47
N VAL A 10 8.52 -2.36 -36.97
CA VAL A 10 8.97 -3.30 -35.93
C VAL A 10 8.24 -3.05 -34.62
N TYR A 11 8.07 -1.78 -34.22
CA TYR A 11 7.34 -1.40 -33.02
C TYR A 11 5.85 -1.81 -33.13
N LYS A 12 5.18 -1.54 -34.25
CA LYS A 12 3.81 -1.96 -34.49
C LYS A 12 3.65 -3.48 -34.46
N ARG A 13 4.59 -4.23 -35.04
CA ARG A 13 4.59 -5.70 -34.99
C ARG A 13 4.84 -6.26 -33.59
N GLN A 14 5.64 -5.58 -32.80
CA GLN A 14 5.92 -5.99 -31.42
C GLN A 14 4.71 -5.70 -30.52
N SER A 15 4.09 -4.51 -30.60
CA SER A 15 2.83 -4.20 -29.93
C SER A 15 1.72 -5.17 -30.33
N PHE A 16 1.60 -5.49 -31.62
CA PHE A 16 0.58 -6.44 -32.09
C PHE A 16 0.81 -7.87 -31.60
N ARG A 17 2.08 -8.29 -31.40
CA ARG A 17 2.41 -9.59 -30.81
C ARG A 17 2.15 -9.62 -29.30
N GLU A 18 2.35 -8.53 -28.61
CA GLU A 18 2.06 -8.41 -27.17
C GLU A 18 0.55 -8.39 -26.94
N GLU A 19 -0.23 -7.69 -27.79
CA GLU A 19 -1.69 -7.66 -27.75
C GLU A 19 -2.37 -9.01 -28.13
N THR A 20 -1.67 -9.92 -28.79
CA THR A 20 -2.21 -11.24 -29.20
C THR A 20 -1.74 -12.40 -28.33
N ASN A 21 -1.02 -12.13 -27.25
CA ASN A 21 -0.52 -13.17 -26.37
C ASN A 21 -1.47 -13.41 -25.19
N PHE A 22 -2.48 -14.25 -25.39
CA PHE A 22 -3.49 -14.58 -24.37
C PHE A 22 -2.90 -15.26 -23.12
N LEU A 23 -1.74 -15.88 -23.21
CA LEU A 23 -1.05 -16.39 -22.02
C LEU A 23 -0.52 -15.25 -21.13
N ALA A 24 -0.10 -14.13 -21.73
CA ALA A 24 0.28 -12.93 -20.97
C ALA A 24 -0.94 -12.33 -20.26
N GLU A 25 -2.07 -12.23 -20.94
CA GLU A 25 -3.35 -11.77 -20.37
C GLU A 25 -3.79 -12.67 -19.20
N ALA A 26 -3.76 -14.00 -19.36
CA ALA A 26 -4.08 -14.93 -18.29
C ALA A 26 -3.19 -14.76 -17.05
N LYS A 27 -1.90 -14.46 -17.25
CA LYS A 27 -0.97 -14.13 -16.15
C LYS A 27 -1.31 -12.81 -15.50
N ASN A 28 -1.64 -11.78 -16.29
CA ASN A 28 -2.05 -10.49 -15.76
C ASN A 28 -3.34 -10.61 -14.93
N LEU A 29 -4.33 -11.38 -15.39
CA LEU A 29 -5.55 -11.70 -14.63
C LEU A 29 -5.21 -12.39 -13.31
N ASN A 30 -4.31 -13.36 -13.32
CA ASN A 30 -3.89 -14.03 -12.10
C ASN A 30 -3.16 -13.09 -11.14
N ASP A 31 -2.22 -12.27 -11.63
CA ASP A 31 -1.52 -11.28 -10.82
C ASP A 31 -2.51 -10.28 -10.20
N PHE A 32 -3.43 -9.74 -11.01
CA PHE A 32 -4.46 -8.82 -10.56
C PHE A 32 -5.36 -9.45 -9.49
N TYR A 33 -5.82 -10.67 -9.70
CA TYR A 33 -6.62 -11.40 -8.73
C TYR A 33 -5.90 -11.58 -7.40
N GLU A 34 -4.61 -11.90 -7.42
CA GLU A 34 -3.80 -12.05 -6.20
C GLU A 34 -3.63 -10.71 -5.45
N PHE A 35 -3.40 -9.61 -6.16
CA PHE A 35 -3.32 -8.26 -5.56
C PHE A 35 -4.65 -7.85 -4.91
N HIS A 36 -5.78 -8.18 -5.53
CA HIS A 36 -7.11 -7.74 -5.11
C HIS A 36 -7.82 -8.67 -4.12
N LYS A 37 -7.20 -9.76 -3.69
CA LYS A 37 -7.77 -10.68 -2.67
C LYS A 37 -8.14 -10.00 -1.35
N SER A 38 -7.44 -8.95 -0.99
CA SER A 38 -7.65 -8.17 0.24
C SER A 38 -8.42 -6.87 0.02
N VAL A 39 -8.69 -6.50 -1.23
CA VAL A 39 -9.42 -5.27 -1.60
C VAL A 39 -10.90 -5.60 -1.74
N HIS A 40 -11.76 -4.80 -1.11
CA HIS A 40 -13.20 -5.00 -1.19
C HIS A 40 -13.78 -4.10 -2.29
N GLY A 41 -14.62 -4.68 -3.17
CA GLY A 41 -15.39 -3.94 -4.15
C GLY A 41 -14.89 -4.02 -5.59
N VAL A 42 -13.63 -4.35 -5.85
CA VAL A 42 -13.08 -4.50 -7.21
C VAL A 42 -12.23 -5.77 -7.31
N THR A 43 -12.32 -6.49 -8.42
CA THR A 43 -11.56 -7.73 -8.68
C THR A 43 -11.53 -8.04 -10.18
N CYS A 44 -11.04 -9.22 -10.56
CA CYS A 44 -11.14 -9.81 -11.89
C CYS A 44 -11.57 -11.29 -11.82
N PRO A 45 -12.01 -11.91 -12.91
CA PRO A 45 -12.24 -13.36 -12.95
C PRO A 45 -10.93 -14.11 -12.71
N LYS A 46 -11.01 -15.22 -11.99
CA LYS A 46 -9.86 -16.10 -11.78
C LYS A 46 -9.51 -16.78 -13.10
N SER A 47 -8.25 -16.71 -13.53
CA SER A 47 -7.73 -17.44 -14.67
C SER A 47 -7.21 -18.83 -14.27
N TYR A 48 -7.35 -19.80 -15.17
CA TYR A 48 -6.87 -21.17 -15.00
C TYR A 48 -5.64 -21.39 -15.90
N LEU A 49 -4.48 -20.94 -15.41
CA LEU A 49 -3.24 -20.89 -16.19
C LEU A 49 -2.85 -22.22 -16.83
N ASP A 50 -3.13 -23.35 -16.18
CA ASP A 50 -2.85 -24.70 -16.70
C ASP A 50 -3.71 -25.04 -17.93
N LEU A 51 -4.81 -24.33 -18.17
CA LEU A 51 -5.71 -24.49 -19.30
C LEU A 51 -5.54 -23.40 -20.36
N CYS A 52 -4.73 -22.38 -20.08
CA CYS A 52 -4.48 -21.25 -20.98
C CYS A 52 -3.36 -21.56 -21.96
N THR A 53 -3.42 -20.98 -23.15
CA THR A 53 -2.41 -21.05 -24.19
C THR A 53 -2.15 -19.68 -24.78
N GLU A 54 -1.22 -19.54 -25.73
CA GLU A 54 -1.02 -18.28 -26.46
C GLU A 54 -2.27 -17.82 -27.25
N HIS A 55 -3.23 -18.72 -27.44
CA HIS A 55 -4.41 -18.47 -28.26
C HIS A 55 -5.75 -18.62 -27.52
N VAL A 56 -5.71 -19.03 -26.24
CA VAL A 56 -6.92 -19.29 -25.43
C VAL A 56 -6.69 -18.85 -23.99
N VAL A 57 -7.62 -18.03 -23.49
CA VAL A 57 -7.74 -17.75 -22.05
C VAL A 57 -8.91 -18.56 -21.49
N VAL A 58 -8.68 -19.25 -20.40
CA VAL A 58 -9.70 -19.95 -19.62
C VAL A 58 -9.82 -19.27 -18.27
N MET A 59 -11.01 -18.73 -17.97
CA MET A 59 -11.27 -18.00 -16.74
C MET A 59 -12.70 -18.22 -16.26
N ASP A 60 -13.02 -17.80 -15.03
CA ASP A 60 -14.38 -17.82 -14.50
C ASP A 60 -15.30 -16.95 -15.35
N TYR A 61 -16.52 -17.44 -15.56
CA TYR A 61 -17.55 -16.63 -16.20
C TYR A 61 -18.20 -15.69 -15.19
N VAL A 62 -18.22 -14.40 -15.50
CA VAL A 62 -18.85 -13.37 -14.67
C VAL A 62 -20.22 -13.06 -15.23
N ASP A 63 -21.28 -13.59 -14.62
CA ASP A 63 -22.67 -13.29 -14.96
C ASP A 63 -23.11 -12.04 -14.20
N GLY A 64 -22.96 -10.87 -14.84
CA GLY A 64 -23.24 -9.56 -14.24
C GLY A 64 -23.77 -8.56 -15.27
N ILE A 65 -23.80 -7.28 -14.88
CA ILE A 65 -24.29 -6.17 -15.71
C ILE A 65 -23.08 -5.36 -16.16
N SER A 66 -22.99 -5.08 -17.46
CA SER A 66 -21.92 -4.21 -17.98
C SER A 66 -22.10 -2.77 -17.45
N ILE A 67 -20.99 -2.10 -17.15
CA ILE A 67 -21.00 -0.67 -16.81
C ILE A 67 -21.52 0.19 -17.96
N ALA A 68 -21.41 -0.30 -19.19
CA ALA A 68 -21.98 0.36 -20.38
C ALA A 68 -23.53 0.32 -20.45
N ASP A 69 -24.20 -0.32 -19.48
CA ASP A 69 -25.66 -0.36 -19.35
C ASP A 69 -26.12 0.30 -18.03
N PRO A 70 -25.98 1.64 -17.91
CA PRO A 70 -26.30 2.35 -16.67
C PRO A 70 -27.79 2.29 -16.32
N GLU A 71 -28.67 2.20 -17.32
CA GLU A 71 -30.13 2.11 -17.11
C GLU A 71 -30.47 0.82 -16.34
N ARG A 72 -29.89 -0.29 -16.75
CA ARG A 72 -30.09 -1.58 -16.09
C ARG A 72 -29.47 -1.60 -14.69
N LEU A 73 -28.29 -1.00 -14.49
CA LEU A 73 -27.67 -0.86 -13.18
C LEU A 73 -28.57 -0.11 -12.20
N VAL A 74 -29.14 1.02 -12.63
CA VAL A 74 -30.06 1.82 -11.81
C VAL A 74 -31.37 1.05 -11.55
N ALA A 75 -31.91 0.33 -12.53
CA ALA A 75 -33.11 -0.48 -12.36
C ALA A 75 -32.94 -1.61 -11.35
N GLU A 76 -31.74 -2.19 -11.24
CA GLU A 76 -31.36 -3.20 -10.24
C GLU A 76 -31.00 -2.58 -8.87
N GLY A 77 -31.10 -1.24 -8.74
CA GLY A 77 -30.90 -0.53 -7.49
C GLY A 77 -29.44 -0.17 -7.16
N TYR A 78 -28.55 -0.24 -8.13
CA TYR A 78 -27.16 0.16 -7.94
C TYR A 78 -26.98 1.67 -8.03
N ASP A 79 -26.05 2.20 -7.25
CA ASP A 79 -25.67 3.61 -7.17
C ASP A 79 -24.43 3.84 -8.06
N LEU A 80 -24.62 4.51 -9.21
CA LEU A 80 -23.56 4.73 -10.18
C LEU A 80 -22.40 5.58 -9.60
N GLU A 81 -22.70 6.53 -8.72
CA GLU A 81 -21.65 7.36 -8.09
C GLU A 81 -20.74 6.51 -7.19
N LYS A 82 -21.33 5.58 -6.44
CA LYS A 82 -20.55 4.66 -5.59
C LYS A 82 -19.71 3.70 -6.42
N ILE A 83 -20.25 3.19 -7.53
CA ILE A 83 -19.52 2.31 -8.45
C ILE A 83 -18.34 3.08 -9.04
N GLY A 84 -18.57 4.27 -9.57
CA GLY A 84 -17.51 5.09 -10.16
C GLY A 84 -16.44 5.48 -9.12
N ALA A 85 -16.87 5.84 -7.91
CA ALA A 85 -15.92 6.13 -6.83
C ALA A 85 -15.06 4.91 -6.47
N ALA A 86 -15.65 3.71 -6.42
CA ALA A 86 -14.92 2.46 -6.17
C ALA A 86 -13.91 2.16 -7.30
N ILE A 87 -14.27 2.38 -8.55
CA ILE A 87 -13.38 2.19 -9.71
C ILE A 87 -12.18 3.15 -9.62
N VAL A 88 -12.42 4.44 -9.31
CA VAL A 88 -11.35 5.44 -9.21
C VAL A 88 -10.43 5.18 -8.01
N GLU A 89 -11.00 4.79 -6.86
CA GLU A 89 -10.21 4.46 -5.66
C GLU A 89 -9.32 3.24 -5.92
N ASP A 90 -9.88 2.21 -6.55
CA ASP A 90 -9.11 1.02 -6.92
C ASP A 90 -8.03 1.34 -7.96
N TYR A 91 -8.35 2.14 -8.98
CA TYR A 91 -7.37 2.58 -9.98
C TYR A 91 -6.23 3.40 -9.34
N SER A 92 -6.56 4.21 -8.33
CA SER A 92 -5.55 4.93 -7.55
C SER A 92 -4.62 3.96 -6.82
N THR A 93 -5.16 2.91 -6.21
CA THR A 93 -4.38 1.83 -5.58
C THR A 93 -3.49 1.12 -6.60
N GLN A 94 -4.03 0.73 -7.74
CA GLN A 94 -3.28 0.07 -8.82
C GLN A 94 -2.07 0.89 -9.27
N VAL A 95 -2.25 2.19 -9.51
CA VAL A 95 -1.19 3.09 -10.03
C VAL A 95 -0.23 3.52 -8.93
N LEU A 96 -0.75 3.97 -7.79
CA LEU A 96 0.05 4.69 -6.80
C LEU A 96 0.65 3.77 -5.74
N ASP A 97 -0.03 2.67 -5.39
CA ASP A 97 0.39 1.78 -4.33
C ASP A 97 1.05 0.51 -4.88
N ASP A 98 0.39 -0.20 -5.79
CA ASP A 98 0.89 -1.45 -6.35
C ASP A 98 1.88 -1.23 -7.49
N GLY A 99 1.63 -0.20 -8.33
CA GLY A 99 2.38 0.05 -9.56
C GLY A 99 2.09 -0.99 -10.65
N PHE A 100 1.00 -1.72 -10.52
CA PHE A 100 0.47 -2.64 -11.51
C PHE A 100 -0.96 -2.20 -11.83
N PHE A 101 -1.20 -1.69 -13.02
CA PHE A 101 -2.46 -1.03 -13.36
C PHE A 101 -3.00 -1.42 -14.74
N HIS A 102 -4.30 -1.40 -14.87
CA HIS A 102 -4.99 -1.56 -16.14
C HIS A 102 -4.77 -0.34 -17.03
N ALA A 103 -4.22 -0.55 -18.23
CA ALA A 103 -3.87 0.55 -19.13
C ALA A 103 -4.99 0.91 -20.12
N ASP A 104 -6.12 0.19 -20.12
CA ASP A 104 -7.28 0.44 -20.99
C ASP A 104 -8.61 0.07 -20.31
N PRO A 105 -8.99 0.71 -19.20
CA PRO A 105 -10.19 0.36 -18.42
C PRO A 105 -11.48 0.89 -19.06
N HIS A 106 -11.77 0.46 -20.29
CA HIS A 106 -12.99 0.91 -20.98
C HIS A 106 -14.25 0.15 -20.49
N ALA A 107 -15.42 0.79 -20.62
CA ALA A 107 -16.69 0.29 -20.08
C ALA A 107 -17.06 -1.13 -20.55
N GLY A 108 -16.63 -1.53 -21.74
CA GLY A 108 -16.85 -2.88 -22.28
C GLY A 108 -16.13 -3.99 -21.53
N ASN A 109 -15.07 -3.64 -20.78
CA ASN A 109 -14.26 -4.58 -20.02
C ASN A 109 -14.59 -4.58 -18.52
N ILE A 110 -15.69 -3.90 -18.12
CA ILE A 110 -16.08 -3.79 -16.72
C ILE A 110 -17.51 -4.32 -16.54
N ILE A 111 -17.63 -5.29 -15.63
CA ILE A 111 -18.91 -5.92 -15.27
C ILE A 111 -19.14 -5.74 -13.77
N LEU A 112 -20.37 -5.37 -13.39
CA LEU A 112 -20.81 -5.36 -12.00
C LEU A 112 -21.59 -6.64 -11.68
N LYS A 113 -21.21 -7.33 -10.61
CA LYS A 113 -21.91 -8.50 -10.10
C LYS A 113 -21.94 -8.46 -8.57
N ASP A 114 -23.12 -8.56 -7.98
CA ASP A 114 -23.32 -8.57 -6.52
C ASP A 114 -22.68 -7.37 -5.81
N GLY A 115 -22.65 -6.20 -6.47
CA GLY A 115 -22.00 -4.99 -5.96
C GLY A 115 -20.47 -4.96 -6.06
N ILE A 116 -19.87 -5.94 -6.73
CA ILE A 116 -18.43 -6.05 -6.97
C ILE A 116 -18.14 -5.74 -8.44
N VAL A 117 -17.17 -4.89 -8.69
CA VAL A 117 -16.68 -4.54 -10.03
C VAL A 117 -15.66 -5.59 -10.49
N TYR A 118 -15.84 -6.11 -11.69
CA TYR A 118 -14.94 -7.06 -12.33
C TYR A 118 -14.32 -6.46 -13.58
N PHE A 119 -12.99 -6.34 -13.62
CA PHE A 119 -12.26 -6.12 -14.87
C PHE A 119 -12.05 -7.47 -15.57
N ILE A 120 -12.68 -7.64 -16.75
CA ILE A 120 -12.71 -8.94 -17.44
C ILE A 120 -11.64 -9.10 -18.52
N ASP A 121 -10.95 -8.05 -18.88
CA ASP A 121 -9.83 -8.02 -19.84
C ASP A 121 -8.64 -7.30 -19.19
N LEU A 122 -7.51 -7.95 -19.09
CA LEU A 122 -6.24 -7.40 -18.63
C LEU A 122 -5.12 -7.66 -19.66
N GLY A 123 -5.46 -7.66 -20.94
CA GLY A 123 -4.52 -7.78 -22.04
C GLY A 123 -3.49 -6.65 -22.07
N MET A 124 -3.92 -5.46 -21.62
CA MET A 124 -3.05 -4.28 -21.54
C MET A 124 -2.91 -3.78 -20.11
N VAL A 125 -1.73 -4.00 -19.52
CA VAL A 125 -1.38 -3.55 -18.18
C VAL A 125 -0.06 -2.79 -18.16
N GLY A 126 0.02 -1.78 -17.28
CA GLY A 126 1.26 -1.06 -16.99
C GLY A 126 1.93 -1.57 -15.73
N ARG A 127 3.27 -1.55 -15.69
CA ARG A 127 4.06 -1.84 -14.48
C ARG A 127 4.99 -0.67 -14.20
N MET A 128 4.71 0.07 -13.15
CA MET A 128 5.39 1.30 -12.76
C MET A 128 6.37 1.05 -11.61
N SER A 129 7.60 1.54 -11.74
CA SER A 129 8.57 1.44 -10.67
C SER A 129 8.16 2.31 -9.46
N SER A 130 8.71 2.03 -8.27
CA SER A 130 8.48 2.86 -7.08
C SER A 130 8.97 4.31 -7.28
N HIS A 131 10.00 4.51 -8.09
CA HIS A 131 10.50 5.83 -8.46
C HIS A 131 9.47 6.59 -9.30
N ASP A 132 8.97 5.97 -10.36
CA ASP A 132 7.99 6.59 -11.28
C ASP A 132 6.67 6.88 -10.56
N ARG A 133 6.21 5.98 -9.67
CA ARG A 133 5.05 6.22 -8.78
C ARG A 133 5.24 7.48 -7.93
N GLY A 134 6.44 7.67 -7.38
CA GLY A 134 6.77 8.88 -6.63
C GLY A 134 6.64 10.14 -7.47
N ILE A 135 7.08 10.12 -8.73
CA ILE A 135 6.95 11.26 -9.65
C ILE A 135 5.46 11.52 -9.97
N VAL A 136 4.67 10.47 -10.25
CA VAL A 136 3.23 10.61 -10.51
C VAL A 136 2.51 11.21 -9.30
N LYS A 137 2.82 10.75 -8.08
CA LYS A 137 2.28 11.33 -6.83
C LYS A 137 2.61 12.81 -6.71
N ASP A 138 3.87 13.19 -6.97
CA ASP A 138 4.31 14.59 -6.94
C ASP A 138 3.58 15.45 -7.98
N MET A 139 3.35 14.91 -9.20
CA MET A 139 2.57 15.59 -10.26
C MET A 139 1.12 15.82 -9.85
N ILE A 140 0.45 14.80 -9.33
CA ILE A 140 -0.94 14.91 -8.88
C ILE A 140 -1.08 15.96 -7.77
N PHE A 141 -0.13 16.00 -6.83
CA PHE A 141 -0.11 17.03 -5.80
C PHE A 141 0.13 18.41 -6.37
N ALA A 142 1.08 18.55 -7.30
CA ALA A 142 1.39 19.82 -7.91
C ALA A 142 0.18 20.40 -8.67
N VAL A 143 -0.56 19.54 -9.39
CA VAL A 143 -1.83 19.91 -10.04
C VAL A 143 -2.88 20.32 -8.99
N ALA A 144 -3.01 19.54 -7.92
CA ALA A 144 -3.96 19.81 -6.86
C ALA A 144 -3.73 21.10 -6.09
N GLU A 145 -2.46 21.48 -5.92
CA GLU A 145 -2.04 22.69 -5.20
C GLU A 145 -1.88 23.89 -6.14
N GLY A 146 -2.00 23.70 -7.47
CA GLY A 146 -1.71 24.73 -8.47
C GLY A 146 -0.23 25.12 -8.49
N ASP A 147 0.66 24.22 -8.03
CA ASP A 147 2.11 24.45 -7.96
C ASP A 147 2.78 24.13 -9.29
N VAL A 148 2.72 25.12 -10.20
CA VAL A 148 3.30 25.04 -11.55
C VAL A 148 4.80 24.70 -11.54
N PRO A 149 5.65 25.36 -10.72
CA PRO A 149 7.07 25.00 -10.64
C PRO A 149 7.33 23.53 -10.29
N LYS A 150 6.58 23.01 -9.31
CA LYS A 150 6.70 21.60 -8.87
C LYS A 150 6.21 20.62 -9.93
N LEU A 151 5.14 20.97 -10.65
CA LEU A 151 4.66 20.17 -11.77
C LEU A 151 5.71 20.07 -12.87
N LYS A 152 6.35 21.20 -13.23
CA LYS A 152 7.46 21.25 -14.21
C LYS A 152 8.64 20.38 -13.77
N ASP A 153 9.07 20.51 -12.52
CA ASP A 153 10.18 19.69 -11.99
C ASP A 153 9.86 18.20 -12.08
N SER A 154 8.64 17.80 -11.73
CA SER A 154 8.18 16.40 -11.78
C SER A 154 8.16 15.88 -13.23
N LEU A 155 7.67 16.68 -14.20
CA LEU A 155 7.67 16.31 -15.61
C LEU A 155 9.09 16.19 -16.17
N MET A 156 10.00 17.09 -15.79
CA MET A 156 11.41 17.03 -16.20
C MET A 156 12.10 15.78 -15.65
N ARG A 157 11.74 15.31 -14.47
CA ARG A 157 12.29 14.05 -13.91
C ARG A 157 11.93 12.84 -14.77
N PHE A 158 10.77 12.80 -15.41
CA PHE A 158 10.44 11.76 -16.39
C PHE A 158 11.26 11.89 -17.67
N ALA A 159 11.45 13.12 -18.17
CA ALA A 159 12.15 13.39 -19.42
C ALA A 159 13.66 13.06 -19.35
N VAL A 160 14.30 13.34 -18.22
CA VAL A 160 15.76 13.15 -18.03
C VAL A 160 16.16 11.69 -17.81
N THR A 161 15.23 10.81 -17.47
CA THR A 161 15.57 9.44 -17.04
C THR A 161 16.05 8.52 -18.17
N ARG A 162 15.91 8.88 -19.46
CA ARG A 162 16.23 7.96 -20.59
C ARG A 162 16.82 8.53 -21.86
N GLY A 163 17.05 9.80 -22.00
CA GLY A 163 17.59 10.37 -23.25
C GLY A 163 19.05 10.80 -23.13
N ASP A 164 19.85 10.47 -24.14
CA ASP A 164 21.06 11.21 -24.48
C ASP A 164 20.59 12.62 -24.93
N SER A 165 20.18 13.44 -23.96
CA SER A 165 19.52 14.74 -24.14
C SER A 165 20.50 15.85 -24.52
N ALA A 166 21.51 15.53 -25.33
CA ALA A 166 22.51 16.50 -25.78
C ALA A 166 21.95 17.55 -26.75
N GLU A 167 20.71 17.40 -27.25
CA GLU A 167 20.12 18.32 -28.25
C GLU A 167 18.72 18.86 -27.83
N LEU A 168 18.24 18.60 -26.61
CA LEU A 168 16.96 19.14 -26.19
C LEU A 168 17.08 20.67 -26.03
N ASP A 169 16.31 21.45 -26.76
CA ASP A 169 16.12 22.86 -26.44
C ASP A 169 15.22 23.00 -25.17
N HIS A 170 15.90 22.89 -24.03
CA HIS A 170 15.24 23.01 -22.71
C HIS A 170 14.42 24.29 -22.56
N SER A 171 14.83 25.37 -23.25
CA SER A 171 14.16 26.67 -23.19
C SER A 171 12.83 26.65 -23.93
N ALA A 172 12.80 26.08 -25.13
CA ALA A 172 11.57 25.93 -25.92
C ALA A 172 10.61 24.95 -25.26
N PHE A 173 11.09 23.79 -24.79
CA PHE A 173 10.29 22.81 -24.08
C PHE A 173 9.65 23.40 -22.82
N LEU A 174 10.41 24.12 -21.99
CA LEU A 174 9.88 24.74 -20.78
C LEU A 174 8.88 25.86 -21.09
N SER A 175 9.11 26.64 -22.16
CA SER A 175 8.15 27.66 -22.59
C SER A 175 6.82 27.05 -23.05
N ASP A 176 6.86 26.01 -23.87
CA ASP A 176 5.66 25.31 -24.33
C ASP A 176 4.92 24.64 -23.15
N LEU A 177 5.67 24.10 -22.19
CA LEU A 177 5.10 23.51 -20.96
C LEU A 177 4.42 24.58 -20.09
N ASP A 178 4.99 25.81 -20.00
CA ASP A 178 4.35 26.91 -19.30
C ASP A 178 2.99 27.27 -19.88
N PHE A 179 2.84 27.24 -21.22
CA PHE A 179 1.56 27.49 -21.88
C PHE A 179 0.53 26.41 -21.49
N ILE A 180 0.89 25.13 -21.62
CA ILE A 180 -0.02 24.03 -21.27
C ILE A 180 -0.44 24.15 -19.81
N VAL A 181 0.52 24.33 -18.90
CA VAL A 181 0.19 24.41 -17.46
C VAL A 181 -0.62 25.65 -17.13
N ALA A 182 -0.37 26.80 -17.81
CA ALA A 182 -1.15 28.03 -17.59
C ALA A 182 -2.62 27.88 -18.02
N ASP A 183 -2.90 27.14 -19.09
CA ASP A 183 -4.26 26.89 -19.56
C ASP A 183 -5.05 26.04 -18.51
N PHE A 184 -4.39 25.12 -17.82
CA PHE A 184 -5.02 24.27 -16.81
C PHE A 184 -4.96 24.82 -15.38
N ALA A 185 -3.96 25.64 -15.04
CA ALA A 185 -3.79 26.19 -13.68
C ALA A 185 -4.87 27.22 -13.26
N GLY A 186 -5.64 27.75 -14.22
CA GLY A 186 -6.75 28.68 -13.95
C GLY A 186 -8.11 28.03 -13.78
N LEU A 187 -8.21 26.72 -13.98
CA LEU A 187 -9.45 25.97 -13.90
C LEU A 187 -9.71 25.48 -12.47
N ASP A 188 -10.99 25.43 -12.09
CA ASP A 188 -11.37 24.70 -10.88
C ASP A 188 -11.05 23.20 -11.12
N LEU A 189 -10.54 22.52 -10.10
CA LEU A 189 -10.21 21.09 -10.18
C LEU A 189 -11.36 20.19 -10.63
N LYS A 190 -12.58 20.71 -10.58
CA LYS A 190 -13.81 20.03 -11.06
C LYS A 190 -13.96 20.08 -12.58
N ASP A 191 -13.38 21.12 -13.18
CA ASP A 191 -13.50 21.41 -14.60
C ASP A 191 -12.22 21.00 -15.37
N LEU A 192 -11.25 20.40 -14.67
CA LEU A 192 -9.99 19.94 -15.24
C LEU A 192 -10.21 18.65 -16.02
N ASP A 193 -10.08 18.70 -17.34
CA ASP A 193 -10.00 17.53 -18.23
C ASP A 193 -8.60 16.94 -18.18
N ILE A 194 -8.45 15.86 -17.41
CA ILE A 194 -7.15 15.17 -17.24
C ILE A 194 -6.70 14.55 -18.55
N GLY A 195 -7.65 14.05 -19.35
CA GLY A 195 -7.37 13.43 -20.64
C GLY A 195 -6.77 14.44 -21.62
N GLU A 196 -7.37 15.62 -21.72
CA GLU A 196 -6.86 16.71 -22.55
C GLU A 196 -5.50 17.17 -22.05
N PHE A 197 -5.32 17.34 -20.73
CA PHE A 197 -4.04 17.70 -20.13
C PHE A 197 -2.94 16.70 -20.45
N LEU A 198 -3.16 15.41 -20.20
CA LEU A 198 -2.19 14.35 -20.44
C LEU A 198 -1.89 14.21 -21.94
N THR A 199 -2.90 14.34 -22.80
CA THR A 199 -2.74 14.33 -24.26
C THR A 199 -1.86 15.50 -24.73
N SER A 200 -2.06 16.68 -24.18
CA SER A 200 -1.26 17.87 -24.45
C SER A 200 0.19 17.68 -24.02
N LEU A 201 0.44 17.08 -22.86
CA LEU A 201 1.78 16.73 -22.39
C LEU A 201 2.47 15.70 -23.30
N LEU A 202 1.75 14.67 -23.75
CA LEU A 202 2.30 13.67 -24.68
C LEU A 202 2.65 14.29 -26.04
N ASN A 203 1.81 15.20 -26.53
CA ASN A 203 2.06 15.92 -27.78
C ASN A 203 3.27 16.87 -27.64
N LEU A 204 3.40 17.54 -26.50
CA LEU A 204 4.56 18.38 -26.21
C LEU A 204 5.86 17.56 -26.21
N ALA A 205 5.85 16.39 -25.54
CA ALA A 205 7.00 15.50 -25.54
C ALA A 205 7.39 15.08 -26.97
N ARG A 206 6.39 14.66 -27.79
CA ARG A 206 6.62 14.29 -29.20
C ARG A 206 7.14 15.46 -30.04
N LYS A 207 6.59 16.66 -29.86
CA LYS A 207 7.01 17.86 -30.58
C LYS A 207 8.48 18.22 -30.34
N ASN A 208 8.96 17.91 -29.13
CA ASN A 208 10.33 18.25 -28.71
C ASN A 208 11.27 17.03 -28.71
N ASP A 209 10.92 15.94 -29.41
CA ASP A 209 11.71 14.70 -29.51
C ASP A 209 12.07 14.09 -28.12
N VAL A 210 11.24 14.32 -27.12
CA VAL A 210 11.39 13.73 -25.77
C VAL A 210 10.80 12.33 -25.78
N GLU A 211 11.63 11.32 -25.57
CA GLU A 211 11.16 9.95 -25.40
C GLU A 211 10.63 9.76 -23.96
N LEU A 212 9.35 9.48 -23.86
CA LEU A 212 8.72 9.09 -22.59
C LEU A 212 8.78 7.57 -22.42
N PRO A 213 8.98 7.06 -21.18
CA PRO A 213 8.85 5.63 -20.90
C PRO A 213 7.49 5.11 -21.34
N SER A 214 7.43 3.90 -21.90
CA SER A 214 6.17 3.28 -22.34
C SER A 214 5.11 3.21 -21.24
N VAL A 215 5.53 3.02 -19.99
CA VAL A 215 4.63 3.00 -18.83
C VAL A 215 3.92 4.35 -18.62
N VAL A 216 4.56 5.48 -18.94
CA VAL A 216 3.94 6.81 -18.85
C VAL A 216 2.83 6.97 -19.90
N THR A 217 3.09 6.49 -21.11
CA THR A 217 2.09 6.48 -22.20
C THR A 217 0.91 5.56 -21.86
N MET A 218 1.18 4.38 -21.28
CA MET A 218 0.15 3.47 -20.82
C MET A 218 -0.68 4.07 -19.67
N PHE A 219 -0.03 4.75 -18.72
CA PHE A 219 -0.73 5.47 -17.65
C PHE A 219 -1.62 6.58 -18.19
N ALA A 220 -1.11 7.41 -19.10
CA ALA A 220 -1.91 8.47 -19.70
C ALA A 220 -3.13 7.90 -20.46
N ARG A 221 -2.94 6.81 -21.22
CA ARG A 221 -4.04 6.12 -21.90
C ARG A 221 -5.08 5.61 -20.92
N GLY A 222 -4.65 4.91 -19.86
CA GLY A 222 -5.56 4.40 -18.83
C GLY A 222 -6.37 5.51 -18.15
N MET A 223 -5.71 6.66 -17.85
CA MET A 223 -6.39 7.83 -17.27
C MET A 223 -7.43 8.43 -18.21
N VAL A 224 -7.07 8.63 -19.50
CA VAL A 224 -7.99 9.14 -20.53
C VAL A 224 -9.20 8.20 -20.69
N THR A 225 -8.96 6.88 -20.74
CA THR A 225 -10.05 5.89 -20.90
C THR A 225 -10.96 5.88 -19.66
N LEU A 226 -10.38 5.96 -18.47
CA LEU A 226 -11.15 6.02 -17.22
C LEU A 226 -11.97 7.30 -17.11
N GLU A 227 -11.41 8.46 -17.48
CA GLU A 227 -12.12 9.73 -17.50
C GLU A 227 -13.28 9.70 -18.51
N GLY A 228 -13.05 9.17 -19.71
CA GLY A 228 -14.09 8.97 -20.70
C GLY A 228 -15.24 8.09 -20.20
N LEU A 229 -14.91 6.99 -19.51
CA LEU A 229 -15.89 6.12 -18.85
C LEU A 229 -16.74 6.88 -17.82
N LEU A 230 -16.07 7.64 -16.94
CA LEU A 230 -16.79 8.41 -15.91
C LEU A 230 -17.67 9.49 -16.51
N THR A 231 -17.14 10.24 -17.47
CA THR A 231 -17.91 11.32 -18.15
C THR A 231 -19.15 10.79 -18.86
N GLU A 232 -19.06 9.62 -19.50
CA GLU A 232 -20.16 9.03 -20.26
C GLU A 232 -21.20 8.35 -19.37
N TYR A 233 -20.77 7.60 -18.33
CA TYR A 233 -21.68 6.75 -17.56
C TYR A 233 -21.91 7.22 -16.12
N MET A 234 -21.00 8.03 -15.54
CA MET A 234 -21.00 8.42 -14.12
C MET A 234 -20.55 9.88 -13.93
N PRO A 235 -21.18 10.87 -14.59
CA PRO A 235 -20.67 12.26 -14.70
C PRO A 235 -20.55 13.01 -13.37
N ASN A 236 -21.20 12.53 -12.31
CA ASN A 236 -21.12 13.16 -10.98
C ASN A 236 -19.89 12.73 -10.19
N VAL A 237 -19.12 11.77 -10.67
CA VAL A 237 -17.92 11.27 -9.98
C VAL A 237 -16.74 12.20 -10.26
N ASN A 238 -16.20 12.82 -9.20
CA ASN A 238 -15.01 13.65 -9.31
C ASN A 238 -13.75 12.82 -9.11
N MET A 239 -13.13 12.39 -10.22
CA MET A 239 -11.94 11.54 -10.23
C MET A 239 -10.77 12.20 -9.47
N ILE A 240 -10.48 13.47 -9.70
CA ILE A 240 -9.35 14.18 -9.06
C ILE A 240 -9.51 14.23 -7.55
N GLN A 241 -10.71 14.55 -7.07
CA GLN A 241 -10.98 14.62 -5.64
C GLN A 241 -10.76 13.28 -4.93
N ILE A 242 -11.16 12.18 -5.59
CA ILE A 242 -10.97 10.83 -5.05
C ILE A 242 -9.48 10.50 -4.99
N ILE A 243 -8.73 10.69 -6.09
CA ILE A 243 -7.29 10.45 -6.15
C ILE A 243 -6.54 11.27 -5.08
N GLN A 244 -6.87 12.56 -4.94
CA GLN A 244 -6.27 13.42 -3.90
C GLN A 244 -6.54 12.91 -2.49
N THR A 245 -7.77 12.46 -2.24
CA THR A 245 -8.17 11.92 -0.93
C THR A 245 -7.41 10.64 -0.63
N HIS A 246 -7.27 9.76 -1.61
CA HIS A 246 -6.46 8.54 -1.53
C HIS A 246 -5.02 8.86 -1.12
N ILE A 247 -4.35 9.76 -1.84
CA ILE A 247 -2.96 10.14 -1.56
C ILE A 247 -2.79 10.82 -0.18
N LYS A 248 -3.75 11.67 0.23
CA LYS A 248 -3.74 12.30 1.56
C LYS A 248 -3.87 11.26 2.68
N ASN A 249 -4.75 10.28 2.49
CA ASN A 249 -4.96 9.20 3.44
C ASN A 249 -3.71 8.32 3.57
N GLU A 250 -3.05 8.00 2.47
CA GLU A 250 -1.79 7.27 2.46
C GLU A 250 -0.71 8.02 3.25
N LYS A 251 -0.47 9.31 2.96
CA LYS A 251 0.50 10.13 3.70
C LYS A 251 0.20 10.18 5.20
N SER A 252 -1.06 10.31 5.58
CA SER A 252 -1.49 10.29 6.98
C SER A 252 -1.18 8.95 7.65
N THR A 253 -1.36 7.84 6.96
CA THR A 253 -1.08 6.48 7.45
C THR A 253 0.43 6.25 7.60
N TYR A 254 1.23 6.64 6.61
CA TYR A 254 2.69 6.57 6.70
C TYR A 254 3.26 7.49 7.79
N ALA A 255 2.73 8.69 7.96
CA ALA A 255 3.14 9.60 9.02
C ALA A 255 2.87 9.01 10.40
N ARG A 256 1.67 8.45 10.63
CA ARG A 256 1.31 7.76 11.87
C ARG A 256 2.17 6.52 12.13
N MET A 257 2.44 5.72 11.10
CA MET A 257 3.29 4.54 11.20
C MET A 257 4.74 4.90 11.51
N ARG A 258 5.26 5.96 10.89
CA ARG A 258 6.59 6.50 11.15
C ARG A 258 6.71 7.09 12.56
N GLU A 259 5.69 7.81 13.03
CA GLU A 259 5.62 8.34 14.40
C GLU A 259 5.58 7.20 15.41
N MET A 260 4.72 6.20 15.21
CA MET A 260 4.64 5.01 16.06
C MET A 260 5.94 4.20 16.08
N SER A 261 6.63 4.07 14.94
CA SER A 261 7.93 3.40 14.88
C SER A 261 9.04 4.20 15.59
N ARG A 262 9.04 5.52 15.50
CA ARG A 262 9.96 6.40 16.23
C ARG A 262 9.72 6.34 17.74
N ASP A 263 8.45 6.37 18.16
CA ASP A 263 8.08 6.28 19.58
C ASP A 263 8.42 4.91 20.16
N PHE A 264 8.22 3.84 19.39
CA PHE A 264 8.63 2.50 19.76
C PHE A 264 10.15 2.39 19.89
N ALA A 265 10.91 2.91 18.93
CA ALA A 265 12.37 2.92 18.97
C ALA A 265 12.90 3.75 20.16
N ALA A 266 12.33 4.94 20.41
CA ALA A 266 12.69 5.79 21.53
C ALA A 266 12.35 5.13 22.89
N SER A 267 11.22 4.43 22.97
CA SER A 267 10.80 3.71 24.16
C SER A 267 11.69 2.48 24.42
N SER A 268 12.03 1.74 23.36
CA SER A 268 12.96 0.61 23.43
C SER A 268 14.37 1.05 23.84
N TYR A 269 14.85 2.18 23.31
CA TYR A 269 16.13 2.74 23.70
C TYR A 269 16.14 3.18 25.17
N ARG A 270 15.07 3.84 25.66
CA ARG A 270 14.93 4.24 27.08
C ARG A 270 14.87 3.03 28.01
N ALA A 271 14.15 1.98 27.61
CA ALA A 271 14.08 0.73 28.37
C ALA A 271 15.45 0.02 28.43
N ALA A 272 16.17 -0.05 27.31
CA ALA A 272 17.51 -0.64 27.25
C ALA A 272 18.51 0.16 28.10
N LYS A 273 18.47 1.49 28.05
CA LYS A 273 19.32 2.35 28.88
C LYS A 273 19.00 2.19 30.37
N GLY A 274 17.73 2.18 30.75
CA GLY A 274 17.30 1.95 32.13
C GLY A 274 17.70 0.58 32.67
N SER A 275 17.68 -0.46 31.83
CA SER A 275 18.13 -1.81 32.22
C SER A 275 19.66 -1.88 32.40
N LEU A 276 20.45 -1.16 31.60
CA LEU A 276 21.89 -1.03 31.75
C LEU A 276 22.26 -0.28 33.05
N GLU A 277 21.59 0.83 33.32
CA GLU A 277 21.76 1.59 34.57
C GLU A 277 21.40 0.73 35.80
N ALA A 278 20.32 -0.01 35.75
CA ALA A 278 19.94 -0.94 36.83
C ALA A 278 20.95 -2.06 37.02
N ALA A 279 21.51 -2.61 35.93
CA ALA A 279 22.58 -3.61 36.01
C ALA A 279 23.89 -3.05 36.66
N GLU A 280 24.20 -1.79 36.35
CA GLU A 280 25.36 -1.09 36.98
C GLU A 280 25.16 -0.86 38.47
N TYR A 281 23.97 -0.44 38.91
CA TYR A 281 23.61 -0.31 40.31
C TYR A 281 23.60 -1.66 41.05
N LEU A 282 23.11 -2.73 40.40
CA LEU A 282 23.22 -4.09 40.97
C LEU A 282 24.64 -4.57 41.08
N GLY A 283 25.49 -4.25 40.11
CA GLY A 283 26.93 -4.53 40.16
C GLY A 283 27.64 -3.77 41.29
N LEU A 284 27.30 -2.51 41.52
CA LEU A 284 27.80 -1.70 42.64
C LEU A 284 27.33 -2.25 44.00
N ALA A 285 26.04 -2.58 44.12
CA ALA A 285 25.46 -3.17 45.33
C ALA A 285 26.10 -4.53 45.66
N SER A 286 26.35 -5.38 44.67
CA SER A 286 27.06 -6.65 44.83
C SER A 286 28.49 -6.47 45.30
N ARG A 287 29.24 -5.49 44.78
CA ARG A 287 30.60 -5.16 45.22
C ARG A 287 30.63 -4.59 46.64
N MET A 288 29.63 -3.81 47.06
CA MET A 288 29.46 -3.31 48.41
C MET A 288 29.15 -4.44 49.40
N LEU A 289 28.32 -5.42 49.01
CA LEU A 289 28.05 -6.62 49.77
C LEU A 289 29.29 -7.49 49.97
N THR A 290 30.07 -7.74 48.90
CA THR A 290 31.29 -8.58 48.98
C THR A 290 32.44 -7.94 49.75
N ARG A 291 32.46 -6.61 49.83
CA ARG A 291 33.51 -5.86 50.59
C ARG A 291 33.10 -5.55 52.03
N GLY A 292 31.94 -5.99 52.53
CA GLY A 292 31.51 -5.76 53.91
C GLY A 292 31.32 -4.28 54.28
N GLN A 293 31.15 -3.39 53.28
CA GLN A 293 31.06 -1.93 53.49
C GLN A 293 29.64 -1.41 53.66
N LEU A 294 28.63 -2.27 53.76
CA LEU A 294 27.27 -1.88 54.05
C LEU A 294 27.11 -1.59 55.56
N LYS A 295 27.28 -0.33 55.94
CA LYS A 295 26.74 0.16 57.22
C LYS A 295 25.23 0.30 57.06
N VAL A 296 24.48 -0.73 57.40
CA VAL A 296 23.00 -0.68 57.49
C VAL A 296 22.68 0.00 58.81
N ASN A 297 22.27 1.25 58.74
CA ASN A 297 21.72 1.96 59.88
C ASN A 297 20.24 1.51 59.99
N THR A 298 19.99 0.42 60.72
CA THR A 298 18.66 -0.10 60.95
C THR A 298 17.94 0.76 61.98
N GLN A 299 17.30 1.83 61.53
CA GLN A 299 16.12 2.35 62.22
C GLN A 299 14.93 1.45 61.83
N ILE A 300 14.58 0.56 62.74
CA ILE A 300 13.39 -0.30 62.63
C ILE A 300 12.15 0.56 62.79
N MET A 301 11.71 1.17 61.70
CA MET A 301 10.34 1.60 61.55
C MET A 301 9.59 0.48 60.81
N SER A 302 8.63 -0.12 61.47
CA SER A 302 7.78 -1.28 61.06
C SER A 302 7.38 -1.24 59.58
N SER A 303 8.15 -1.97 58.76
CA SER A 303 8.03 -1.94 57.29
C SER A 303 7.64 -3.31 56.70
N ASP A 304 6.92 -4.14 57.45
CA ASP A 304 6.35 -5.39 56.91
C ASP A 304 5.41 -5.17 55.70
N LYS A 305 4.82 -4.00 55.60
CA LYS A 305 3.94 -3.62 54.48
C LYS A 305 4.73 -3.31 53.21
N ALA A 306 5.86 -2.61 53.33
CA ALA A 306 6.69 -2.23 52.15
C ALA A 306 7.44 -3.43 51.56
N LEU A 307 7.95 -4.33 52.44
CA LEU A 307 8.59 -5.56 51.98
C LEU A 307 7.64 -6.54 51.32
N ARG A 308 6.38 -6.65 51.78
CA ARG A 308 5.36 -7.46 51.12
C ARG A 308 4.91 -6.85 49.80
N GLN A 309 4.86 -5.52 49.67
CA GLN A 309 4.58 -4.85 48.41
C GLN A 309 5.67 -5.05 47.37
N LEU A 310 6.94 -4.95 47.75
CA LEU A 310 8.10 -5.23 46.89
C LEU A 310 8.15 -6.70 46.45
N GLY A 311 7.90 -7.66 47.35
CA GLY A 311 7.76 -9.07 46.99
C GLY A 311 6.70 -9.32 45.95
N GLY A 312 5.50 -8.74 46.11
CA GLY A 312 4.42 -8.87 45.12
C GLY A 312 4.73 -8.24 43.78
N ILE A 313 5.56 -7.21 43.67
CA ILE A 313 6.01 -6.63 42.41
C ILE A 313 7.02 -7.55 41.73
N ILE A 314 7.97 -8.09 42.47
CA ILE A 314 8.98 -9.02 41.96
C ILE A 314 8.35 -10.29 41.43
N ASP A 315 7.38 -10.86 42.13
CA ASP A 315 6.63 -12.06 41.67
C ASP A 315 5.87 -11.81 40.37
N ARG A 316 5.23 -10.64 40.25
CA ARG A 316 4.52 -10.27 39.02
C ARG A 316 5.46 -10.05 37.83
N MET A 317 6.59 -9.40 38.05
CA MET A 317 7.61 -9.21 37.00
C MET A 317 8.20 -10.55 36.55
N SER A 318 8.52 -11.45 37.48
CA SER A 318 9.02 -12.79 37.17
C SER A 318 8.00 -13.59 36.35
N MET A 319 6.74 -13.55 36.73
CA MET A 319 5.68 -14.23 36.01
C MET A 319 5.46 -13.65 34.61
N ALA A 320 5.54 -12.32 34.44
CA ALA A 320 5.42 -11.66 33.13
C ALA A 320 6.59 -12.05 32.19
N ILE A 321 7.79 -12.19 32.72
CA ILE A 321 8.97 -12.64 31.94
C ILE A 321 8.79 -14.10 31.49
N VAL A 322 8.29 -14.98 32.37
CA VAL A 322 8.00 -16.39 32.02
C VAL A 322 6.92 -16.47 30.93
N ILE A 323 5.86 -15.69 31.03
CA ILE A 323 4.81 -15.64 30.03
C ILE A 323 5.37 -15.18 28.66
N ALA A 324 6.17 -14.12 28.65
CA ALA A 324 6.82 -13.62 27.43
C ALA A 324 7.77 -14.67 26.81
N GLY A 325 8.56 -15.35 27.64
CA GLY A 325 9.45 -16.43 27.20
C GLY A 325 8.70 -17.61 26.59
N LEU A 326 7.57 -18.02 27.20
CA LEU A 326 6.69 -19.07 26.65
C LEU A 326 6.06 -18.65 25.32
N PHE A 327 5.63 -17.40 25.19
CA PHE A 327 5.07 -16.88 23.94
C PHE A 327 6.10 -16.88 22.82
N ILE A 328 7.29 -16.35 23.07
CA ILE A 328 8.37 -16.29 22.09
C ILE A 328 8.84 -17.70 21.73
N GLY A 329 9.07 -18.57 22.73
CA GLY A 329 9.48 -19.96 22.50
C GLY A 329 8.45 -20.74 21.69
N SER A 330 7.17 -20.59 22.00
CA SER A 330 6.07 -21.21 21.24
C SER A 330 6.00 -20.73 19.81
N SER A 331 6.23 -19.43 19.57
CA SER A 331 6.28 -18.85 18.23
C SER A 331 7.44 -19.41 17.39
N VAL A 332 8.61 -19.59 18.01
CA VAL A 332 9.78 -20.21 17.34
C VAL A 332 9.50 -21.68 17.00
N VAL A 333 8.93 -22.46 17.94
CA VAL A 333 8.56 -23.86 17.73
C VAL A 333 7.50 -23.99 16.62
N TYR A 334 6.53 -23.08 16.60
CA TYR A 334 5.49 -23.03 15.58
C TYR A 334 6.06 -22.74 14.19
N TYR A 335 6.94 -21.74 14.08
CA TYR A 335 7.61 -21.38 12.82
C TYR A 335 8.54 -22.47 12.32
N ALA A 336 9.29 -23.13 13.23
CA ALA A 336 10.23 -24.22 12.91
C ALA A 336 9.54 -25.54 12.60
N ARG A 337 8.21 -25.65 12.71
CA ARG A 337 7.41 -26.87 12.49
C ARG A 337 7.97 -28.11 13.19
N ILE A 338 8.39 -27.95 14.44
CA ILE A 338 8.99 -29.05 15.22
C ILE A 338 7.94 -30.13 15.49
N GLU A 339 8.25 -31.38 15.15
CA GLU A 339 7.38 -32.54 15.41
C GLU A 339 7.26 -32.85 16.92
N PRO A 340 6.11 -33.40 17.38
CA PRO A 340 4.96 -33.89 16.63
C PRO A 340 3.97 -32.81 16.19
N VAL A 341 3.44 -32.95 14.96
CA VAL A 341 2.44 -32.06 14.38
C VAL A 341 1.10 -32.79 14.27
N VAL A 342 0.03 -32.22 14.86
CA VAL A 342 -1.33 -32.75 14.78
C VAL A 342 -2.24 -31.68 14.15
N PHE A 343 -2.99 -32.04 13.11
CA PHE A 343 -3.80 -31.15 12.29
C PHE A 343 -3.03 -29.92 11.74
N GLY A 344 -1.74 -30.07 11.41
CA GLY A 344 -0.90 -29.00 10.89
C GLY A 344 -0.33 -28.05 11.97
N ILE A 345 -0.59 -28.30 13.26
CA ILE A 345 -0.15 -27.47 14.38
C ILE A 345 0.89 -28.24 15.21
N PRO A 346 2.11 -27.68 15.44
CA PRO A 346 3.10 -28.27 16.32
C PRO A 346 2.57 -28.35 17.76
N VAL A 347 2.41 -29.55 18.31
CA VAL A 347 1.81 -29.79 19.63
C VAL A 347 2.57 -29.07 20.74
N ILE A 348 3.89 -29.06 20.68
CA ILE A 348 4.74 -28.41 21.68
C ILE A 348 4.52 -26.89 21.67
N GLY A 349 4.45 -26.26 20.47
CA GLY A 349 4.15 -24.84 20.32
C GLY A 349 2.76 -24.48 20.85
N PHE A 350 1.75 -25.29 20.51
CA PHE A 350 0.39 -25.09 20.99
C PHE A 350 0.29 -25.20 22.53
N MET A 351 0.91 -26.21 23.13
CA MET A 351 0.96 -26.34 24.59
C MET A 351 1.61 -25.15 25.26
N GLY A 352 2.68 -24.60 24.68
CA GLY A 352 3.33 -23.40 25.19
C GLY A 352 2.44 -22.17 25.14
N TYR A 353 1.67 -21.97 24.07
CA TYR A 353 0.68 -20.88 23.98
C TYR A 353 -0.44 -21.02 25.01
N VAL A 354 -0.97 -22.23 25.18
CA VAL A 354 -2.02 -22.52 26.19
C VAL A 354 -1.48 -22.24 27.60
N SER A 355 -0.27 -22.69 27.90
CA SER A 355 0.37 -22.44 29.21
C SER A 355 0.59 -20.95 29.45
N ALA A 356 1.07 -20.20 28.42
CA ALA A 356 1.23 -18.75 28.51
C ALA A 356 -0.10 -18.03 28.76
N LEU A 357 -1.17 -18.45 28.09
CA LEU A 357 -2.51 -17.88 28.26
C LEU A 357 -3.06 -18.13 29.67
N VAL A 358 -2.92 -19.35 30.19
CA VAL A 358 -3.36 -19.69 31.57
C VAL A 358 -2.61 -18.86 32.61
N LEU A 359 -1.27 -18.73 32.46
CA LEU A 359 -0.45 -17.91 33.37
C LEU A 359 -0.80 -16.42 33.27
N ALA A 360 -1.09 -15.90 32.06
CA ALA A 360 -1.53 -14.53 31.86
C ALA A 360 -2.88 -14.24 32.52
N LEU A 361 -3.85 -15.17 32.43
CA LEU A 361 -5.14 -15.06 33.11
C LEU A 361 -4.98 -15.12 34.65
N MET A 362 -4.10 -15.98 35.16
CA MET A 362 -3.78 -16.04 36.59
C MET A 362 -3.15 -14.74 37.09
N LEU A 363 -2.20 -14.17 36.33
CA LEU A 363 -1.57 -12.90 36.66
C LEU A 363 -2.59 -11.75 36.63
N GLY A 364 -3.44 -11.69 35.61
CA GLY A 364 -4.50 -10.69 35.49
C GLY A 364 -5.49 -10.76 36.67
N ARG A 365 -5.93 -11.98 37.05
CA ARG A 365 -6.79 -12.19 38.22
C ARG A 365 -6.12 -11.74 39.51
N ASN A 366 -4.84 -12.04 39.69
CA ASN A 366 -4.09 -11.63 40.89
C ASN A 366 -3.95 -10.09 40.97
N ILE A 367 -3.70 -9.43 39.84
CA ILE A 367 -3.63 -7.96 39.77
C ILE A 367 -5.01 -7.36 40.08
N TRP A 368 -6.10 -7.92 39.50
CA TRP A 368 -7.46 -7.44 39.73
C TRP A 368 -7.92 -7.58 41.17
N LEU A 369 -7.67 -8.73 41.80
CA LEU A 369 -8.02 -9.00 43.22
C LEU A 369 -7.25 -8.05 44.15
N ASN A 370 -5.97 -7.80 43.90
CA ASN A 370 -5.18 -6.91 44.72
C ASN A 370 -5.51 -5.42 44.50
N SER A 371 -6.06 -5.06 43.32
CA SER A 371 -6.52 -3.70 42.99
C SER A 371 -7.87 -3.38 43.67
N HIS A 372 -8.73 -4.38 43.92
CA HIS A 372 -10.05 -4.17 44.51
C HIS A 372 -10.13 -4.60 45.98
N GLY A 373 -9.10 -5.30 46.52
CA GLY A 373 -9.04 -5.74 47.91
C GLY A 373 -8.52 -4.71 48.92
N GLY A 374 -8.22 -3.51 48.49
CA GLY A 374 -7.64 -2.45 49.34
C GLY A 374 -8.67 -1.44 49.91
N LYS A 375 -9.94 -1.73 49.87
CA LYS A 375 -11.00 -0.91 50.49
C LYS A 375 -11.68 -1.68 51.62
N HIS A 376 -10.97 -1.88 52.73
CA HIS A 376 -11.56 -2.07 54.07
C HIS A 376 -10.53 -1.67 55.10
#